data_7fc5a580adb2f8e7619ce4f8dae4ca58
#
_entry.id   7fc5a580adb2f8e7619ce4f8dae4ca58
#
_cell.length_a   1.000
_cell.length_b   1.000
_cell.length_c   1.000
_cell.angle_alpha   90.00
_cell.angle_beta   90.00
_cell.angle_gamma   90.00
#
_symmetry.space_group_name_H-M   'P 1'
#
loop_
_entity.id
_entity.type
_entity.pdbx_description
1 polymer ?
#
loop_
_entity_poly.entity_id
_entity_poly.type
_entity_poly.pdbx_seq_one_letter_code
_entity_poly.pdbx_strand_id
1 'polypeptide(L)'
;KRKKIKIQEVESSVFKVIEGEEESYTIKLNSINSSKKKHRKKIFKTPFFGVTFIGVGSGFSVDKQNSSLIVWAEDKGILIDIIADNNLILSSYGINNNAINHVFLTHIHSDHDAGAIENLLEEKKTYLITSRIIYESFLRKAQALTSLSKNNIEKFVKLIEVIPKQKIKIPGFTNTFFEFDYSLHSIPTGRCKITYSKGNTKKIISHSGDTKYDIPKIDTWFDKGSFTQNRKNDLLGFIWDADLIIHDVGGGILHTNYESLLHLDKKTKQKTVLVHQNEKPQTKSQFRYAIDGETISLIK
;
A
#
# COMPACT_ATOMS: atom_id res chain seq x y z
N LYS A 1 -35.82 -19.08 0.34
CA LYS A 1 -35.85 -19.21 -1.15
C LYS A 1 -34.97 -18.08 -1.70
N ARG A 2 -33.95 -18.40 -2.49
CA ARG A 2 -33.14 -17.38 -3.19
C ARG A 2 -33.99 -16.78 -4.31
N LYS A 3 -34.25 -15.47 -4.29
CA LYS A 3 -34.91 -14.78 -5.40
C LYS A 3 -33.91 -14.69 -6.57
N LYS A 4 -34.37 -14.93 -7.78
CA LYS A 4 -33.55 -14.76 -9.00
C LYS A 4 -33.53 -13.29 -9.34
N ILE A 5 -32.33 -12.71 -9.53
CA ILE A 5 -32.14 -11.38 -10.06
C ILE A 5 -31.80 -11.48 -11.54
N LYS A 6 -32.54 -10.77 -12.38
CA LYS A 6 -32.27 -10.65 -13.82
C LYS A 6 -31.89 -9.21 -14.12
N ILE A 7 -30.77 -9.02 -14.83
CA ILE A 7 -30.33 -7.71 -15.31
C ILE A 7 -30.47 -7.72 -16.84
N GLN A 8 -31.13 -6.70 -17.37
CA GLN A 8 -31.39 -6.55 -18.80
C GLN A 8 -30.96 -5.11 -19.21
N GLU A 9 -30.07 -4.99 -20.16
CA GLU A 9 -29.81 -3.71 -20.81
C GLU A 9 -31.00 -3.36 -21.69
N VAL A 10 -31.63 -2.21 -21.45
CA VAL A 10 -32.83 -1.76 -22.20
C VAL A 10 -32.47 -0.66 -23.21
N GLU A 11 -31.45 0.13 -22.88
CA GLU A 11 -30.81 1.14 -23.76
C GLU A 11 -29.35 1.26 -23.37
N SER A 12 -28.53 1.90 -24.21
CA SER A 12 -27.12 2.13 -23.89
C SER A 12 -26.95 2.79 -22.52
N SER A 13 -26.28 2.11 -21.59
CA SER A 13 -26.07 2.56 -20.21
C SER A 13 -27.34 2.62 -19.33
N VAL A 14 -28.44 2.02 -19.77
CA VAL A 14 -29.69 1.90 -18.99
C VAL A 14 -30.01 0.43 -18.75
N PHE A 15 -30.02 0.02 -17.50
CA PHE A 15 -30.23 -1.36 -17.09
C PHE A 15 -31.50 -1.50 -16.27
N LYS A 16 -32.29 -2.52 -16.58
CA LYS A 16 -33.43 -2.94 -15.77
C LYS A 16 -33.00 -4.11 -14.90
N VAL A 17 -33.06 -3.92 -13.59
CA VAL A 17 -32.83 -4.98 -12.60
C VAL A 17 -34.15 -5.48 -12.12
N ILE A 18 -34.41 -6.79 -12.30
CA ILE A 18 -35.70 -7.45 -11.99
C ILE A 18 -35.43 -8.44 -10.87
N GLU A 19 -36.13 -8.26 -9.74
CA GLU A 19 -36.10 -9.18 -8.60
C GLU A 19 -37.44 -9.94 -8.48
N GLY A 20 -37.39 -11.24 -8.80
CA GLY A 20 -38.63 -12.06 -8.82
C GLY A 20 -39.53 -11.73 -10.02
N GLU A 21 -40.85 -11.78 -9.83
CA GLU A 21 -41.83 -11.59 -10.89
C GLU A 21 -42.41 -10.15 -10.97
N GLU A 22 -42.29 -9.35 -9.93
CA GLU A 22 -43.01 -8.08 -9.81
C GLU A 22 -42.14 -6.84 -9.51
N GLU A 23 -40.93 -6.97 -8.98
CA GLU A 23 -40.12 -5.83 -8.65
C GLU A 23 -39.05 -5.54 -9.72
N SER A 24 -39.09 -4.35 -10.29
CA SER A 24 -38.05 -3.93 -11.24
C SER A 24 -37.57 -2.50 -10.96
N TYR A 25 -36.29 -2.29 -11.07
CA TYR A 25 -35.61 -1.00 -10.91
C TYR A 25 -34.87 -0.64 -12.20
N THR A 26 -35.00 0.60 -12.64
CA THR A 26 -34.23 1.09 -13.77
C THR A 26 -33.03 1.88 -13.26
N ILE A 27 -31.84 1.45 -13.63
CA ILE A 27 -30.59 2.11 -13.28
C ILE A 27 -30.03 2.72 -14.56
N LYS A 28 -29.88 4.05 -14.58
CA LYS A 28 -29.17 4.75 -15.63
C LYS A 28 -27.75 4.99 -15.17
N LEU A 29 -26.79 4.33 -15.78
CA LEU A 29 -25.39 4.66 -15.57
C LEU A 29 -25.13 5.98 -16.29
N ASN A 30 -24.85 7.03 -15.53
CA ASN A 30 -24.39 8.25 -16.15
C ASN A 30 -23.15 7.89 -16.95
N SER A 31 -23.20 8.12 -18.28
CA SER A 31 -21.99 8.06 -19.06
C SER A 31 -21.01 8.99 -18.36
N ILE A 32 -19.99 8.41 -17.76
CA ILE A 32 -18.80 9.19 -17.44
C ILE A 32 -18.46 9.77 -18.81
N ASN A 33 -18.69 11.06 -18.99
CA ASN A 33 -18.21 11.76 -20.16
C ASN A 33 -16.69 11.61 -20.13
N SER A 34 -16.25 10.46 -20.61
CA SER A 34 -14.91 10.30 -21.10
C SER A 34 -14.84 11.26 -22.28
N SER A 35 -14.66 12.57 -21.97
CA SER A 35 -14.12 13.45 -22.96
C SER A 35 -12.94 12.67 -23.53
N LYS A 36 -13.05 12.25 -24.80
CA LYS A 36 -11.96 11.66 -25.56
C LYS A 36 -10.88 12.74 -25.76
N LYS A 37 -10.35 13.27 -24.65
CA LYS A 37 -9.03 13.83 -24.66
C LYS A 37 -8.17 12.65 -25.06
N LYS A 38 -7.69 12.65 -26.32
CA LYS A 38 -6.57 11.83 -26.74
C LYS A 38 -5.46 12.10 -25.72
N HIS A 39 -5.48 11.36 -24.61
CA HIS A 39 -4.34 11.33 -23.70
C HIS A 39 -3.22 10.78 -24.58
N ARG A 40 -2.32 11.64 -25.04
CA ARG A 40 -0.98 11.18 -25.43
C ARG A 40 -0.56 10.25 -24.29
N LYS A 41 -0.40 8.95 -24.57
CA LYS A 41 0.08 7.98 -23.59
C LYS A 41 1.35 8.59 -23.00
N LYS A 42 1.25 9.09 -21.78
CA LYS A 42 2.40 9.63 -21.07
C LYS A 42 3.29 8.41 -20.82
N ILE A 43 4.42 8.33 -21.50
CA ILE A 43 5.36 7.22 -21.29
C ILE A 43 5.91 7.42 -19.88
N PHE A 44 5.55 6.52 -18.99
CA PHE A 44 6.10 6.51 -17.64
C PHE A 44 7.59 6.12 -17.72
N LYS A 45 8.43 6.92 -17.10
CA LYS A 45 9.87 6.63 -17.02
C LYS A 45 10.16 6.00 -15.65
N THR A 46 10.39 4.70 -15.66
CA THR A 46 10.75 3.93 -14.46
C THR A 46 12.13 4.36 -13.96
N PRO A 47 12.29 4.75 -12.67
CA PRO A 47 13.62 4.94 -12.10
C PRO A 47 14.28 3.58 -11.87
N PHE A 48 15.61 3.51 -11.95
CA PHE A 48 16.34 2.28 -11.66
C PHE A 48 16.20 1.87 -10.18
N PHE A 49 16.28 2.85 -9.26
CA PHE A 49 15.93 2.66 -7.84
C PHE A 49 15.26 3.93 -7.31
N GLY A 50 14.02 3.82 -6.86
CA GLY A 50 13.22 4.96 -6.43
C GLY A 50 11.79 4.58 -6.06
N VAL A 51 10.94 5.59 -5.90
CA VAL A 51 9.54 5.43 -5.48
C VAL A 51 8.62 6.22 -6.39
N THR A 52 7.46 5.65 -6.73
CA THR A 52 6.32 6.37 -7.31
C THR A 52 5.13 6.24 -6.37
N PHE A 53 4.54 7.35 -5.95
CA PHE A 53 3.36 7.38 -5.09
C PHE A 53 2.10 7.19 -5.95
N ILE A 54 1.34 6.13 -5.67
CA ILE A 54 0.10 5.80 -6.39
C ILE A 54 -1.09 6.48 -5.73
N GLY A 55 -1.09 6.52 -4.40
CA GLY A 55 -2.02 7.25 -3.58
C GLY A 55 -1.37 7.66 -2.27
N VAL A 56 -1.80 8.77 -1.69
CA VAL A 56 -1.20 9.35 -0.48
C VAL A 56 -2.21 9.62 0.64
N GLY A 57 -3.50 9.37 0.39
CA GLY A 57 -4.58 9.58 1.35
C GLY A 57 -4.69 8.45 2.37
N SER A 58 -5.41 8.70 3.46
CA SER A 58 -5.83 7.68 4.42
C SER A 58 -7.11 6.97 3.95
N GLY A 59 -7.52 5.91 4.66
CA GLY A 59 -8.77 5.20 4.42
C GLY A 59 -10.04 6.06 4.53
N PHE A 60 -9.94 7.24 5.12
CA PHE A 60 -11.04 8.20 5.28
C PHE A 60 -10.95 9.41 4.33
N SER A 61 -9.95 9.46 3.48
CA SER A 61 -9.80 10.55 2.50
C SER A 61 -10.89 10.47 1.43
N VAL A 62 -11.53 11.60 1.13
CA VAL A 62 -12.62 11.69 0.15
C VAL A 62 -12.08 12.08 -1.23
N ASP A 63 -11.01 12.85 -1.28
CA ASP A 63 -10.46 13.52 -2.47
C ASP A 63 -9.06 13.00 -2.89
N LYS A 64 -8.56 11.98 -2.20
CA LYS A 64 -7.26 11.35 -2.49
C LYS A 64 -7.40 9.84 -2.59
N GLN A 65 -6.55 9.22 -3.41
CA GLN A 65 -6.40 7.78 -3.41
C GLN A 65 -5.79 7.31 -2.09
N ASN A 66 -6.20 6.13 -1.61
CA ASN A 66 -5.63 5.51 -0.42
C ASN A 66 -4.12 5.31 -0.58
N SER A 67 -3.41 5.25 0.55
CA SER A 67 -1.95 5.19 0.54
C SER A 67 -1.43 3.92 -0.12
N SER A 68 -0.74 4.09 -1.22
CA SER A 68 -0.06 3.02 -1.96
C SER A 68 1.10 3.60 -2.75
N LEU A 69 2.17 2.84 -2.91
CA LEU A 69 3.33 3.29 -3.67
C LEU A 69 4.09 2.12 -4.30
N ILE A 70 4.85 2.39 -5.35
CA ILE A 70 5.74 1.42 -5.97
C ILE A 70 7.18 1.76 -5.60
N VAL A 71 7.89 0.82 -5.02
CA VAL A 71 9.35 0.86 -4.96
C VAL A 71 9.90 0.18 -6.21
N TRP A 72 10.56 0.95 -7.04
CA TRP A 72 11.24 0.48 -8.23
C TRP A 72 12.65 0.01 -7.86
N ALA A 73 13.02 -1.14 -8.39
CA ALA A 73 14.37 -1.67 -8.28
C ALA A 73 14.66 -2.57 -9.49
N GLU A 74 15.80 -2.35 -10.15
CA GLU A 74 16.23 -3.20 -11.27
C GLU A 74 15.15 -3.31 -12.37
N ASP A 75 14.51 -2.18 -12.72
CA ASP A 75 13.43 -2.05 -13.72
C ASP A 75 12.13 -2.81 -13.38
N LYS A 76 11.97 -3.25 -12.13
CA LYS A 76 10.78 -3.95 -11.62
C LYS A 76 10.17 -3.19 -10.45
N GLY A 77 8.86 -3.32 -10.29
CA GLY A 77 8.11 -2.69 -9.21
C GLY A 77 7.79 -3.67 -8.08
N ILE A 78 7.94 -3.20 -6.84
CA ILE A 78 7.38 -3.80 -5.63
C ILE A 78 6.32 -2.81 -5.14
N LEU A 79 5.06 -3.20 -5.25
CA LEU A 79 3.95 -2.39 -4.75
C LEU A 79 3.89 -2.52 -3.23
N ILE A 80 3.80 -1.41 -2.52
CA ILE A 80 3.51 -1.38 -1.08
C ILE A 80 2.03 -1.05 -0.94
N ASP A 81 1.28 -2.03 -0.45
CA ASP A 81 -0.17 -2.08 -0.39
C ASP A 81 -0.83 -1.96 -1.77
N ILE A 82 -1.99 -2.54 -1.91
CA ILE A 82 -2.71 -2.58 -3.18
C ILE A 82 -4.15 -2.11 -2.96
N ILE A 83 -4.40 -0.86 -3.35
CA ILE A 83 -5.67 -0.18 -3.16
C ILE A 83 -6.71 -0.62 -4.20
N ALA A 84 -7.98 -0.29 -3.95
CA ALA A 84 -9.04 -0.53 -4.91
C ALA A 84 -8.75 0.16 -6.26
N ASP A 85 -9.24 -0.41 -7.36
CA ASP A 85 -9.04 0.09 -8.72
C ASP A 85 -7.55 0.27 -9.11
N ASN A 86 -6.63 -0.43 -8.44
CA ASN A 86 -5.20 -0.26 -8.62
C ASN A 86 -4.78 -0.37 -10.10
N ASN A 87 -5.33 -1.32 -10.85
CA ASN A 87 -5.00 -1.53 -12.27
C ASN A 87 -5.39 -0.31 -13.14
N LEU A 88 -6.52 0.34 -12.85
CA LEU A 88 -6.98 1.54 -13.56
C LEU A 88 -6.10 2.73 -13.22
N ILE A 89 -5.75 2.88 -11.94
CA ILE A 89 -4.90 3.97 -11.45
C ILE A 89 -3.50 3.88 -12.08
N LEU A 90 -2.85 2.70 -12.04
CA LEU A 90 -1.55 2.47 -12.68
C LEU A 90 -1.59 2.81 -14.17
N SER A 91 -2.65 2.36 -14.86
CA SER A 91 -2.84 2.64 -16.29
C SER A 91 -2.98 4.15 -16.57
N SER A 92 -3.63 4.91 -15.67
CA SER A 92 -3.79 6.36 -15.79
C SER A 92 -2.47 7.11 -15.69
N TYR A 93 -1.52 6.58 -14.93
CA TYR A 93 -0.14 7.09 -14.85
C TYR A 93 0.76 6.60 -15.99
N GLY A 94 0.26 5.71 -16.87
CA GLY A 94 1.05 5.10 -17.94
C GLY A 94 2.00 4.01 -17.45
N ILE A 95 1.76 3.46 -16.27
CA ILE A 95 2.56 2.39 -15.66
C ILE A 95 2.05 1.04 -16.18
N ASN A 96 2.97 0.19 -16.64
CA ASN A 96 2.63 -1.15 -17.09
C ASN A 96 2.40 -2.10 -15.90
N ASN A 97 1.15 -2.54 -15.73
CA ASN A 97 0.75 -3.44 -14.65
C ASN A 97 1.51 -4.79 -14.66
N ASN A 98 1.96 -5.24 -15.83
CA ASN A 98 2.70 -6.50 -15.94
C ASN A 98 4.12 -6.43 -15.33
N ALA A 99 4.65 -5.23 -15.11
CA ALA A 99 5.93 -5.03 -14.42
C ALA A 99 5.82 -5.17 -12.89
N ILE A 100 4.60 -5.30 -12.35
CA ILE A 100 4.32 -5.26 -10.91
C ILE A 100 3.49 -6.48 -10.54
N ASN A 101 4.15 -7.51 -10.01
CA ASN A 101 3.49 -8.70 -9.48
C ASN A 101 3.92 -9.02 -8.04
N HIS A 102 4.84 -8.23 -7.47
CA HIS A 102 5.26 -8.31 -6.07
C HIS A 102 4.55 -7.22 -5.28
N VAL A 103 3.88 -7.61 -4.22
CA VAL A 103 3.15 -6.71 -3.32
C VAL A 103 3.64 -6.94 -1.90
N PHE A 104 4.22 -5.94 -1.27
CA PHE A 104 4.35 -5.94 0.18
C PHE A 104 3.01 -5.53 0.77
N LEU A 105 2.29 -6.49 1.34
CA LEU A 105 1.05 -6.24 2.06
C LEU A 105 1.40 -5.91 3.51
N THR A 106 1.22 -4.65 3.89
CA THR A 106 1.53 -4.18 5.24
C THR A 106 0.55 -4.76 6.25
N HIS A 107 -0.75 -4.75 5.95
CA HIS A 107 -1.82 -5.28 6.79
C HIS A 107 -3.13 -5.43 6.00
N ILE A 108 -4.22 -5.83 6.68
CA ILE A 108 -5.48 -6.21 6.03
C ILE A 108 -6.63 -5.22 6.25
N HIS A 109 -6.37 -3.95 6.56
CA HIS A 109 -7.41 -2.93 6.43
C HIS A 109 -7.78 -2.77 4.95
N SER A 110 -9.06 -2.45 4.67
CA SER A 110 -9.58 -2.49 3.29
C SER A 110 -8.97 -1.42 2.38
N ASP A 111 -8.48 -0.34 2.93
CA ASP A 111 -7.75 0.69 2.21
C ASP A 111 -6.32 0.28 1.80
N HIS A 112 -5.86 -0.91 2.23
CA HIS A 112 -4.54 -1.45 1.90
C HIS A 112 -4.57 -2.76 1.11
N ASP A 113 -5.66 -3.55 1.19
CA ASP A 113 -5.70 -4.89 0.59
C ASP A 113 -6.83 -5.09 -0.46
N ALA A 114 -7.68 -4.09 -0.70
CA ALA A 114 -8.84 -4.24 -1.60
C ALA A 114 -8.44 -4.68 -3.00
N GLY A 115 -7.41 -4.09 -3.58
CA GLY A 115 -6.91 -4.48 -4.90
C GLY A 115 -6.29 -5.87 -4.97
N ALA A 116 -5.86 -6.45 -3.82
CA ALA A 116 -5.42 -7.84 -3.79
C ALA A 116 -6.62 -8.81 -3.95
N ILE A 117 -7.79 -8.44 -3.42
CA ILE A 117 -9.05 -9.17 -3.65
C ILE A 117 -9.49 -9.02 -5.11
N GLU A 118 -9.41 -7.82 -5.69
CA GLU A 118 -9.70 -7.58 -7.11
C GLU A 118 -8.80 -8.42 -8.01
N ASN A 119 -7.48 -8.41 -7.79
CA ASN A 119 -6.54 -9.24 -8.53
C ASN A 119 -6.85 -10.74 -8.43
N LEU A 120 -7.30 -11.20 -7.25
CA LEU A 120 -7.72 -12.58 -7.06
C LEU A 120 -8.95 -12.92 -7.91
N LEU A 121 -9.95 -12.03 -7.96
CA LEU A 121 -11.15 -12.21 -8.78
C LEU A 121 -10.87 -12.14 -10.28
N GLU A 122 -9.84 -11.38 -10.67
CA GLU A 122 -9.33 -11.32 -12.05
C GLU A 122 -8.36 -12.46 -12.40
N GLU A 123 -8.16 -13.44 -11.48
CA GLU A 123 -7.22 -14.57 -11.63
C GLU A 123 -5.76 -14.13 -11.89
N LYS A 124 -5.40 -12.92 -11.45
CA LYS A 124 -4.06 -12.36 -11.62
C LYS A 124 -3.11 -12.91 -10.56
N LYS A 125 -1.98 -13.44 -11.01
CA LYS A 125 -0.92 -13.93 -10.08
C LYS A 125 -0.30 -12.78 -9.32
N THR A 126 -0.32 -12.87 -7.98
CA THR A 126 0.25 -11.89 -7.06
C THR A 126 1.16 -12.59 -6.05
N TYR A 127 2.38 -12.09 -5.89
CA TYR A 127 3.32 -12.54 -4.86
C TYR A 127 3.21 -11.59 -3.68
N LEU A 128 2.59 -12.04 -2.59
CA LEU A 128 2.48 -11.27 -1.36
C LEU A 128 3.74 -11.45 -0.51
N ILE A 129 4.51 -10.39 -0.37
CA ILE A 129 5.61 -10.29 0.59
C ILE A 129 4.97 -9.84 1.89
N THR A 130 4.90 -10.71 2.88
CA THR A 130 4.31 -10.36 4.19
C THR A 130 4.62 -11.44 5.23
N SER A 131 4.28 -11.18 6.50
CA SER A 131 4.43 -12.19 7.55
C SER A 131 3.31 -13.24 7.48
N ARG A 132 3.58 -14.44 8.05
CA ARG A 132 2.60 -15.52 8.12
C ARG A 132 1.27 -15.08 8.74
N ILE A 133 1.30 -14.29 9.80
CA ILE A 133 0.10 -13.82 10.50
C ILE A 133 -0.77 -12.93 9.60
N ILE A 134 -0.15 -12.00 8.87
CA ILE A 134 -0.87 -11.11 7.95
C ILE A 134 -1.42 -11.92 6.77
N TYR A 135 -0.63 -12.83 6.21
CA TYR A 135 -1.07 -13.71 5.12
C TYR A 135 -2.26 -14.58 5.48
N GLU A 136 -2.22 -15.27 6.62
CA GLU A 136 -3.34 -16.10 7.07
C GLU A 136 -4.61 -15.26 7.37
N SER A 137 -4.43 -14.03 7.84
CA SER A 137 -5.52 -13.08 8.03
C SER A 137 -6.12 -12.64 6.68
N PHE A 138 -5.27 -12.35 5.69
CA PHE A 138 -5.70 -12.07 4.31
C PHE A 138 -6.47 -13.25 3.70
N LEU A 139 -5.97 -14.48 3.85
CA LEU A 139 -6.66 -15.66 3.33
C LEU A 139 -8.06 -15.83 3.93
N ARG A 140 -8.21 -15.65 5.25
CA ARG A 140 -9.54 -15.72 5.90
C ARG A 140 -10.47 -14.64 5.38
N LYS A 141 -10.00 -13.40 5.21
CA LYS A 141 -10.76 -12.29 4.64
C LYS A 141 -11.14 -12.59 3.18
N ALA A 142 -10.19 -13.03 2.36
CA ALA A 142 -10.45 -13.37 0.96
C ALA A 142 -11.48 -14.51 0.82
N GLN A 143 -11.39 -15.57 1.64
CA GLN A 143 -12.37 -16.65 1.66
C GLN A 143 -13.79 -16.14 2.02
N ALA A 144 -13.89 -15.27 3.04
CA ALA A 144 -15.16 -14.71 3.46
C ALA A 144 -15.81 -13.82 2.39
N LEU A 145 -15.02 -13.02 1.68
CA LEU A 145 -15.52 -12.09 0.67
C LEU A 145 -15.82 -12.77 -0.67
N THR A 146 -15.04 -13.78 -1.07
CA THR A 146 -15.15 -14.39 -2.40
C THR A 146 -15.84 -15.74 -2.42
N SER A 147 -16.02 -16.38 -1.25
CA SER A 147 -16.45 -17.78 -1.10
C SER A 147 -15.51 -18.80 -1.77
N LEU A 148 -14.31 -18.42 -2.15
CA LEU A 148 -13.29 -19.31 -2.70
C LEU A 148 -12.63 -20.12 -1.57
N SER A 149 -12.27 -21.38 -1.85
CA SER A 149 -11.46 -22.17 -0.93
C SER A 149 -10.03 -21.62 -0.84
N LYS A 150 -9.35 -21.89 0.29
CA LYS A 150 -7.93 -21.54 0.45
C LYS A 150 -7.09 -22.04 -0.73
N ASN A 151 -7.26 -23.29 -1.15
CA ASN A 151 -6.51 -23.87 -2.27
C ASN A 151 -6.75 -23.11 -3.60
N ASN A 152 -7.95 -22.59 -3.83
CA ASN A 152 -8.24 -21.81 -5.02
C ASN A 152 -7.59 -20.43 -4.95
N ILE A 153 -7.59 -19.77 -3.79
CA ILE A 153 -6.91 -18.50 -3.58
C ILE A 153 -5.40 -18.67 -3.78
N GLU A 154 -4.81 -19.70 -3.21
CA GLU A 154 -3.37 -19.99 -3.29
C GLU A 154 -2.88 -20.38 -4.71
N LYS A 155 -3.78 -20.59 -5.68
CA LYS A 155 -3.37 -20.70 -7.10
C LYS A 155 -2.86 -19.37 -7.65
N PHE A 156 -3.46 -18.26 -7.21
CA PHE A 156 -3.18 -16.91 -7.72
C PHE A 156 -2.37 -16.08 -6.75
N VAL A 157 -2.51 -16.30 -5.44
CA VAL A 157 -1.80 -15.54 -4.39
C VAL A 157 -0.71 -16.42 -3.77
N LYS A 158 0.55 -16.02 -3.96
CA LYS A 158 1.73 -16.74 -3.45
C LYS A 158 2.40 -15.96 -2.34
N LEU A 159 2.64 -16.60 -1.21
CA LEU A 159 3.38 -16.00 -0.10
C LEU A 159 4.88 -16.01 -0.36
N ILE A 160 5.51 -14.84 -0.20
CA ILE A 160 6.94 -14.68 0.09
C ILE A 160 7.02 -14.29 1.56
N GLU A 161 7.24 -15.29 2.41
CA GLU A 161 7.21 -15.07 3.86
C GLU A 161 8.40 -14.25 4.33
N VAL A 162 8.13 -13.24 5.17
CA VAL A 162 9.13 -12.43 5.83
C VAL A 162 9.02 -12.58 7.35
N ILE A 163 10.18 -12.62 7.99
CA ILE A 163 10.32 -12.74 9.44
C ILE A 163 10.99 -11.46 9.95
N PRO A 164 10.55 -10.91 11.11
CA PRO A 164 11.15 -9.71 11.67
C PRO A 164 12.67 -9.80 11.77
N LYS A 165 13.35 -8.72 11.35
CA LYS A 165 14.81 -8.55 11.39
C LYS A 165 15.59 -9.49 10.46
N GLN A 166 14.94 -10.32 9.69
CA GLN A 166 15.59 -11.14 8.68
C GLN A 166 15.66 -10.38 7.36
N LYS A 167 16.86 -10.27 6.82
CA LYS A 167 17.09 -9.75 5.48
C LYS A 167 16.96 -10.88 4.47
N ILE A 168 16.04 -10.75 3.53
CA ILE A 168 15.82 -11.72 2.46
C ILE A 168 16.14 -11.12 1.10
N LYS A 169 16.48 -11.97 0.14
CA LYS A 169 16.54 -11.61 -1.27
C LYS A 169 15.18 -11.84 -1.89
N ILE A 170 14.63 -10.84 -2.57
CA ILE A 170 13.33 -10.99 -3.22
C ILE A 170 13.49 -11.83 -4.49
N PRO A 171 12.68 -12.88 -4.72
CA PRO A 171 12.70 -13.64 -5.96
C PRO A 171 12.56 -12.74 -7.19
N GLY A 172 13.36 -12.97 -8.21
CA GLY A 172 13.36 -12.15 -9.43
C GLY A 172 14.21 -10.88 -9.39
N PHE A 173 14.79 -10.53 -8.23
CA PHE A 173 15.74 -9.41 -8.09
C PHE A 173 17.16 -9.94 -7.83
N THR A 174 18.16 -9.23 -8.36
CA THR A 174 19.56 -9.66 -8.25
C THR A 174 20.28 -9.01 -7.08
N ASN A 175 20.10 -7.70 -6.93
CA ASN A 175 20.82 -6.88 -5.96
C ASN A 175 19.88 -6.17 -4.97
N THR A 176 18.61 -6.59 -4.92
CA THR A 176 17.59 -5.99 -4.07
C THR A 176 17.23 -6.93 -2.92
N PHE A 177 17.22 -6.39 -1.72
CA PHE A 177 16.95 -7.10 -0.47
C PHE A 177 15.81 -6.44 0.27
N PHE A 178 15.09 -7.25 1.05
CA PHE A 178 13.94 -6.83 1.84
C PHE A 178 14.17 -7.18 3.32
N GLU A 179 13.89 -6.23 4.19
CA GLU A 179 13.88 -6.41 5.65
C GLU A 179 12.52 -6.00 6.18
N PHE A 180 11.96 -6.83 7.06
CA PHE A 180 10.63 -6.65 7.65
C PHE A 180 10.75 -6.46 9.16
N ASP A 181 9.82 -5.65 9.70
CA ASP A 181 9.51 -5.61 11.12
C ASP A 181 8.03 -5.21 11.31
N TYR A 182 7.47 -5.44 12.50
CA TYR A 182 6.12 -4.97 12.80
C TYR A 182 6.13 -3.49 13.23
N SER A 183 5.15 -2.74 12.78
CA SER A 183 4.83 -1.40 13.28
C SER A 183 3.92 -1.46 14.50
N LEU A 184 3.54 -0.31 15.02
CA LEU A 184 2.62 -0.18 16.14
C LEU A 184 1.27 0.32 15.62
N HIS A 185 0.33 -0.60 15.46
CA HIS A 185 -0.99 -0.34 14.90
C HIS A 185 -2.06 -1.23 15.56
N SER A 186 -3.33 -1.05 15.19
CA SER A 186 -4.48 -1.77 15.79
C SER A 186 -4.52 -3.26 15.48
N ILE A 187 -3.93 -3.67 14.35
CA ILE A 187 -3.78 -5.06 13.92
C ILE A 187 -2.32 -5.34 13.53
N PRO A 188 -1.88 -6.59 13.39
CA PRO A 188 -0.54 -6.89 12.90
C PRO A 188 -0.27 -6.17 11.59
N THR A 189 0.67 -5.22 11.63
CA THR A 189 1.02 -4.34 10.52
C THR A 189 2.52 -4.34 10.31
N GLY A 190 2.94 -4.49 9.05
CA GLY A 190 4.32 -4.54 8.65
C GLY A 190 4.88 -3.18 8.27
N ARG A 191 6.17 -3.00 8.52
CA ARG A 191 7.03 -1.94 8.00
C ARG A 191 8.24 -2.57 7.35
N CYS A 192 8.93 -1.86 6.47
CA CYS A 192 10.02 -2.48 5.73
C CYS A 192 11.18 -1.54 5.43
N LYS A 193 12.32 -2.16 5.09
CA LYS A 193 13.42 -1.56 4.35
C LYS A 193 13.65 -2.33 3.07
N ILE A 194 13.80 -1.62 1.96
CA ILE A 194 14.17 -2.19 0.67
C ILE A 194 15.54 -1.61 0.33
N THR A 195 16.52 -2.49 0.20
CA THR A 195 17.91 -2.12 -0.03
C THR A 195 18.36 -2.59 -1.41
N TYR A 196 18.79 -1.67 -2.25
CA TYR A 196 19.60 -1.99 -3.42
C TYR A 196 21.07 -1.95 -3.04
N SER A 197 21.85 -2.98 -3.41
CA SER A 197 23.29 -3.06 -3.09
C SER A 197 24.05 -3.77 -4.20
N LYS A 198 24.91 -3.03 -4.92
CA LYS A 198 25.79 -3.57 -5.97
C LYS A 198 27.11 -2.81 -5.96
N GLY A 199 28.23 -3.53 -5.79
CA GLY A 199 29.56 -2.92 -5.65
C GLY A 199 29.59 -1.91 -4.51
N ASN A 200 30.06 -0.71 -4.78
CA ASN A 200 30.12 0.39 -3.81
C ASN A 200 28.80 1.16 -3.66
N THR A 201 27.78 0.83 -4.45
CA THR A 201 26.48 1.52 -4.41
C THR A 201 25.55 0.79 -3.46
N LYS A 202 25.14 1.47 -2.39
CA LYS A 202 24.08 1.01 -1.48
C LYS A 202 23.08 2.13 -1.29
N LYS A 203 21.78 1.84 -1.51
CA LYS A 203 20.68 2.75 -1.29
C LYS A 203 19.53 2.03 -0.57
N ILE A 204 18.90 2.71 0.36
CA ILE A 204 17.86 2.16 1.23
C ILE A 204 16.63 3.05 1.16
N ILE A 205 15.49 2.44 0.91
CA ILE A 205 14.15 3.03 1.06
C ILE A 205 13.48 2.34 2.24
N SER A 206 12.94 3.10 3.18
CA SER A 206 12.15 2.57 4.29
C SER A 206 10.71 3.05 4.22
N HIS A 207 9.78 2.20 4.70
CA HIS A 207 8.37 2.50 4.81
C HIS A 207 7.86 2.12 6.20
N SER A 208 7.16 3.03 6.87
CA SER A 208 6.69 2.84 8.24
C SER A 208 5.54 1.83 8.36
N GLY A 209 4.82 1.54 7.27
CA GLY A 209 3.46 1.04 7.36
C GLY A 209 2.60 2.04 8.14
N ASP A 210 1.36 1.70 8.38
CA ASP A 210 0.54 2.42 9.33
C ASP A 210 1.10 2.24 10.73
N THR A 211 1.31 3.33 11.46
CA THR A 211 2.01 3.27 12.73
C THR A 211 1.67 4.41 13.67
N LYS A 212 1.60 4.12 14.96
CA LYS A 212 1.58 5.13 16.02
C LYS A 212 3.00 5.35 16.53
N TYR A 213 3.75 6.23 15.86
CA TYR A 213 5.04 6.69 16.34
C TYR A 213 4.84 7.87 17.29
N ASP A 214 4.91 7.57 18.59
CA ASP A 214 4.66 8.52 19.68
C ASP A 214 5.55 8.10 20.86
N ILE A 215 6.71 8.75 21.00
CA ILE A 215 7.74 8.35 22.00
C ILE A 215 7.16 8.31 23.41
N PRO A 216 6.47 9.34 23.94
CA PRO A 216 5.87 9.30 25.28
C PRO A 216 4.91 8.13 25.49
N LYS A 217 4.11 7.77 24.48
CA LYS A 217 3.21 6.61 24.57
C LYS A 217 3.99 5.30 24.55
N ILE A 218 4.98 5.17 23.68
CA ILE A 218 5.85 3.99 23.60
C ILE A 218 6.56 3.79 24.95
N ASP A 219 7.05 4.85 25.58
CA ASP A 219 7.66 4.81 26.90
C ASP A 219 6.65 4.35 27.97
N THR A 220 5.45 4.93 27.97
CA THR A 220 4.38 4.54 28.90
C THR A 220 4.01 3.07 28.77
N TRP A 221 3.92 2.53 27.57
CA TRP A 221 3.59 1.11 27.35
C TRP A 221 4.77 0.19 27.71
N PHE A 222 5.99 0.63 27.48
CA PHE A 222 7.18 -0.09 27.92
C PHE A 222 7.23 -0.18 29.45
N ASP A 223 7.01 0.93 30.16
CA ASP A 223 6.99 0.98 31.64
C ASP A 223 5.88 0.09 32.24
N LYS A 224 4.77 -0.09 31.51
CA LYS A 224 3.71 -1.05 31.84
C LYS A 224 4.03 -2.50 31.48
N GLY A 225 5.21 -2.79 30.95
CA GLY A 225 5.63 -4.14 30.58
C GLY A 225 4.99 -4.69 29.29
N SER A 226 4.43 -3.84 28.42
CA SER A 226 3.75 -4.30 27.18
C SER A 226 4.71 -4.91 26.17
N PHE A 227 6.00 -4.58 26.22
CA PHE A 227 7.04 -5.13 25.36
C PHE A 227 8.44 -4.98 25.95
N THR A 228 9.38 -5.75 25.41
CA THR A 228 10.79 -5.76 25.85
C THR A 228 11.55 -4.51 25.45
N GLN A 229 12.69 -4.23 26.09
CA GLN A 229 13.60 -3.14 25.69
C GLN A 229 14.04 -3.25 24.23
N ASN A 230 14.34 -4.46 23.74
CA ASN A 230 14.69 -4.66 22.34
C ASN A 230 13.56 -4.25 21.41
N ARG A 231 12.32 -4.60 21.75
CA ARG A 231 11.15 -4.20 20.96
C ARG A 231 10.94 -2.69 20.98
N LYS A 232 11.12 -2.04 22.12
CA LYS A 232 11.11 -0.57 22.22
C LYS A 232 12.13 0.06 21.27
N ASN A 233 13.38 -0.42 21.32
CA ASN A 233 14.45 0.09 20.47
C ASN A 233 14.11 -0.09 18.98
N ASP A 234 13.52 -1.23 18.59
CA ASP A 234 13.08 -1.48 17.23
C ASP A 234 11.98 -0.50 16.82
N LEU A 235 10.94 -0.32 17.65
CA LEU A 235 9.84 0.61 17.38
C LEU A 235 10.35 2.03 17.15
N LEU A 236 11.34 2.46 17.89
CA LEU A 236 11.91 3.79 17.80
C LEU A 236 12.94 3.96 16.68
N GLY A 237 13.64 2.88 16.27
CA GLY A 237 14.86 3.00 15.44
C GLY A 237 14.78 2.41 14.03
N PHE A 238 13.95 1.40 13.79
CA PHE A 238 14.04 0.55 12.59
C PHE A 238 14.08 1.31 11.25
N ILE A 239 13.24 2.33 11.05
CA ILE A 239 13.09 2.97 9.73
C ILE A 239 14.07 4.11 9.44
N TRP A 240 14.74 4.68 10.45
CA TRP A 240 15.45 5.96 10.29
C TRP A 240 16.79 5.88 9.57
N ASP A 241 17.42 4.70 9.53
CA ASP A 241 18.63 4.45 8.77
C ASP A 241 18.30 4.08 7.31
N ALA A 242 17.89 5.09 6.53
CA ALA A 242 17.58 4.96 5.11
C ALA A 242 17.95 6.25 4.35
N ASP A 243 18.07 6.17 3.02
CA ASP A 243 18.29 7.32 2.12
C ASP A 243 16.98 8.06 1.82
N LEU A 244 15.86 7.33 1.81
CA LEU A 244 14.50 7.86 1.68
C LEU A 244 13.61 7.15 2.70
N ILE A 245 12.90 7.93 3.50
CA ILE A 245 11.99 7.45 4.54
C ILE A 245 10.58 7.85 4.15
N ILE A 246 9.67 6.89 4.10
CA ILE A 246 8.25 7.12 3.83
C ILE A 246 7.48 6.83 5.11
N HIS A 247 6.83 7.84 5.65
CA HIS A 247 6.24 7.77 7.00
C HIS A 247 4.76 8.14 7.00
N ASP A 248 3.97 7.33 7.70
CA ASP A 248 2.56 7.60 8.03
C ASP A 248 2.41 8.87 8.87
N VAL A 249 1.45 9.72 8.50
CA VAL A 249 1.07 10.95 9.22
C VAL A 249 -0.46 11.09 9.33
N GLY A 250 -1.18 9.96 9.35
CA GLY A 250 -2.64 9.94 9.45
C GLY A 250 -3.21 10.54 10.73
N GLY A 251 -2.41 10.67 11.78
CA GLY A 251 -2.82 11.31 13.03
C GLY A 251 -3.79 10.49 13.88
N GLY A 252 -4.42 11.13 14.84
CA GLY A 252 -5.40 10.49 15.71
C GLY A 252 -4.82 9.45 16.66
N ILE A 253 -5.60 8.42 16.97
CA ILE A 253 -5.26 7.40 17.98
C ILE A 253 -4.31 6.34 17.39
N LEU A 254 -4.50 5.97 16.13
CA LEU A 254 -3.86 4.81 15.49
C LEU A 254 -2.64 5.17 14.63
N HIS A 255 -2.54 6.43 14.20
CA HIS A 255 -1.50 6.89 13.29
C HIS A 255 -0.60 7.94 13.94
N THR A 256 0.53 8.20 13.32
CA THR A 256 1.50 9.19 13.79
C THR A 256 0.94 10.60 13.61
N ASN A 257 1.01 11.41 14.66
CA ASN A 257 0.74 12.85 14.57
C ASN A 257 1.97 13.57 14.02
N TYR A 258 1.76 14.62 13.23
CA TYR A 258 2.83 15.43 12.68
C TYR A 258 3.82 15.93 13.75
N GLU A 259 3.30 16.38 14.88
CA GLU A 259 4.06 16.90 16.02
C GLU A 259 5.01 15.86 16.61
N SER A 260 4.63 14.57 16.57
CA SER A 260 5.47 13.47 17.05
C SER A 260 6.76 13.29 16.25
N LEU A 261 6.86 13.88 15.06
CA LEU A 261 8.04 13.82 14.19
C LEU A 261 8.95 15.05 14.31
N LEU A 262 8.50 16.12 14.97
CA LEU A 262 9.24 17.39 15.04
C LEU A 262 10.57 17.31 15.78
N HIS A 263 10.77 16.32 16.64
CA HIS A 263 12.00 16.08 17.38
C HIS A 263 13.15 15.55 16.49
N LEU A 264 12.82 15.02 15.29
CA LEU A 264 13.83 14.49 14.37
C LEU A 264 14.81 15.57 13.94
N ASP A 265 16.06 15.20 13.74
CA ASP A 265 17.10 16.10 13.25
C ASP A 265 16.82 16.56 11.80
N LYS A 266 17.45 17.67 11.40
CA LYS A 266 17.25 18.29 10.08
C LYS A 266 17.55 17.32 8.92
N LYS A 267 18.60 16.51 9.04
CA LYS A 267 19.00 15.56 7.98
C LYS A 267 17.94 14.46 7.81
N THR A 268 17.42 13.94 8.90
CA THR A 268 16.35 12.94 8.89
C THR A 268 15.05 13.52 8.33
N LYS A 269 14.67 14.75 8.73
CA LYS A 269 13.50 15.45 8.16
C LYS A 269 13.60 15.63 6.65
N GLN A 270 14.77 15.98 6.12
CA GLN A 270 14.98 16.23 4.69
C GLN A 270 14.82 14.98 3.82
N LYS A 271 15.06 13.79 4.36
CA LYS A 271 14.90 12.51 3.65
C LYS A 271 13.57 11.81 3.96
N THR A 272 12.71 12.43 4.77
CA THR A 272 11.39 11.90 5.15
C THR A 272 10.30 12.51 4.28
N VAL A 273 9.46 11.64 3.70
CA VAL A 273 8.27 11.98 2.91
C VAL A 273 7.04 11.42 3.62
N LEU A 274 6.05 12.28 3.85
CA LEU A 274 4.85 11.95 4.59
C LEU A 274 3.75 11.44 3.66
N VAL A 275 3.13 10.33 4.05
CA VAL A 275 2.01 9.65 3.37
C VAL A 275 0.85 9.40 4.34
N HIS A 276 -0.20 8.75 3.87
CA HIS A 276 -1.40 8.43 4.66
C HIS A 276 -2.05 9.69 5.26
N GLN A 277 -2.23 10.69 4.41
CA GLN A 277 -2.62 12.05 4.80
C GLN A 277 -4.14 12.14 4.99
N ASN A 278 -4.60 12.51 6.18
CA ASN A 278 -6.02 12.83 6.45
C ASN A 278 -6.38 14.25 6.03
N GLU A 279 -5.47 15.20 6.24
CA GLU A 279 -5.71 16.61 6.06
C GLU A 279 -4.79 17.22 4.99
N LYS A 280 -5.12 18.43 4.57
CA LYS A 280 -4.23 19.19 3.69
C LYS A 280 -2.90 19.46 4.38
N PRO A 281 -1.78 19.36 3.65
CA PRO A 281 -0.46 19.67 4.19
C PRO A 281 -0.42 21.05 4.85
N GLN A 282 0.26 21.15 5.99
CA GLN A 282 0.49 22.45 6.63
C GLN A 282 1.33 23.34 5.72
N THR A 283 0.95 24.61 5.59
CA THR A 283 1.61 25.57 4.69
C THR A 283 3.10 25.83 5.00
N LYS A 284 3.54 25.53 6.23
CA LYS A 284 4.95 25.65 6.68
C LYS A 284 5.46 24.33 7.25
N SER A 285 5.33 23.24 6.48
CA SER A 285 5.83 21.95 6.93
C SER A 285 7.36 21.89 6.93
N GLN A 286 7.94 21.21 7.95
CA GLN A 286 9.35 20.83 8.00
C GLN A 286 9.67 19.56 7.20
N PHE A 287 8.64 18.87 6.72
CA PHE A 287 8.72 17.64 5.96
C PHE A 287 8.12 17.82 4.57
N ARG A 288 8.57 17.00 3.64
CA ARG A 288 7.92 16.85 2.34
C ARG A 288 6.68 15.98 2.48
N TYR A 289 5.58 16.39 1.89
CA TYR A 289 4.42 15.54 1.69
C TYR A 289 4.48 14.90 0.31
N ALA A 290 4.10 13.63 0.23
CA ALA A 290 3.96 12.94 -1.05
C ALA A 290 2.78 13.50 -1.85
N ILE A 291 2.89 13.40 -3.17
CA ILE A 291 1.86 13.82 -4.13
C ILE A 291 1.53 12.61 -5.02
N ASP A 292 0.23 12.40 -5.32
CA ASP A 292 -0.21 11.34 -6.20
C ASP A 292 0.47 11.43 -7.58
N GLY A 293 1.01 10.33 -8.06
CA GLY A 293 1.74 10.22 -9.33
C GLY A 293 3.18 10.76 -9.31
N GLU A 294 3.65 11.29 -8.16
CA GLU A 294 5.02 11.78 -8.04
C GLU A 294 6.03 10.63 -7.98
N THR A 295 7.19 10.84 -8.61
CA THR A 295 8.30 9.89 -8.60
C THR A 295 9.56 10.52 -8.00
N ILE A 296 10.16 9.85 -7.03
CA ILE A 296 11.45 10.20 -6.43
C ILE A 296 12.48 9.14 -6.84
N SER A 297 13.54 9.54 -7.54
CA SER A 297 14.62 8.65 -7.97
C SER A 297 15.84 8.81 -7.04
N LEU A 298 16.33 7.70 -6.51
CA LEU A 298 17.61 7.64 -5.77
C LEU A 298 18.76 7.19 -6.66
N ILE A 299 18.45 6.39 -7.71
CA ILE A 299 19.37 6.00 -8.78
C ILE A 299 18.56 6.14 -10.08
N LYS A 300 19.11 6.88 -11.04
CA LYS A 300 18.48 7.13 -12.35
C LYS A 300 18.69 5.97 -13.30
#